data_6add9da248570864fbae72096e6693c9
#
_entry.id   6add9da248570864fbae72096e6693c9
#
_cell.length_a   1.000
_cell.length_b   1.000
_cell.length_c   1.000
_cell.angle_alpha   90.00
_cell.angle_beta   90.00
_cell.angle_gamma   90.00
#
_symmetry.space_group_name_H-M   'P 1'
#
loop_
_entity.id
_entity.type
_entity.pdbx_description
1 polymer ?
#
loop_
_entity_poly.entity_id
_entity_poly.type
_entity_poly.pdbx_seq_one_letter_code
_entity_poly.pdbx_strand_id
1 'polypeptide(L)'
;MQLPRDEQLALDHAVGKLAAIGPALPYPHQSAVKAGQGLRELRPRGGRSRWRALYDRRGNTFVVAAVAPEAQVDRRGFDRAVRTARRRLEE
;
A
#
# COMPACT_ATOMS: atom_id res chain seq x y z
N MET A 1 -15.41 -2.77 0.87
CA MET A 1 -15.23 -1.34 1.24
C MET A 1 -14.95 -0.54 -0.02
N GLN A 2 -15.65 0.57 -0.18
CA GLN A 2 -15.40 1.47 -1.30
C GLN A 2 -14.74 2.74 -0.81
N LEU A 3 -13.68 3.13 -1.49
CA LEU A 3 -13.01 4.40 -1.23
C LEU A 3 -13.81 5.55 -1.85
N PRO A 4 -13.79 6.73 -1.22
CA PRO A 4 -14.25 7.93 -1.91
C PRO A 4 -13.49 8.12 -3.22
N ARG A 5 -14.13 8.73 -4.20
CA ARG A 5 -13.54 8.86 -5.54
C ARG A 5 -12.20 9.59 -5.54
N ASP A 6 -12.09 10.66 -4.76
CA ASP A 6 -10.84 11.42 -4.68
C ASP A 6 -9.71 10.59 -4.04
N GLU A 7 -10.03 9.72 -3.08
CA GLU A 7 -9.06 8.82 -2.49
C GLU A 7 -8.63 7.73 -3.46
N GLN A 8 -9.56 7.22 -4.25
CA GLN A 8 -9.23 6.24 -5.29
C GLN A 8 -8.32 6.85 -6.35
N LEU A 9 -8.58 8.07 -6.77
CA LEU A 9 -7.72 8.77 -7.73
C LEU A 9 -6.33 9.00 -7.16
N ALA A 10 -6.23 9.37 -5.88
CA ALA A 10 -4.95 9.55 -5.22
C ALA A 10 -4.16 8.24 -5.15
N LEU A 11 -4.86 7.13 -4.89
CA LEU A 11 -4.25 5.81 -4.83
C LEU A 11 -3.77 5.38 -6.22
N ASP A 12 -4.58 5.59 -7.25
CA ASP A 12 -4.20 5.27 -8.63
C ASP A 12 -2.98 6.08 -9.07
N HIS A 13 -2.93 7.35 -8.68
CA HIS A 13 -1.77 8.21 -8.98
C HIS A 13 -0.51 7.68 -8.27
N ALA A 14 -0.63 7.26 -7.02
CA ALA A 14 0.49 6.71 -6.26
C ALA A 14 0.99 5.39 -6.87
N VAL A 15 0.09 4.54 -7.33
CA VAL A 15 0.44 3.29 -8.02
C VAL A 15 1.19 3.60 -9.32
N GLY A 16 0.73 4.59 -10.08
CA GLY A 16 1.42 5.03 -11.29
C GLY A 16 2.83 5.53 -11.00
N LYS A 17 3.00 6.27 -9.91
CA LYS A 17 4.31 6.76 -9.50
C LYS A 17 5.24 5.61 -9.09
N LEU A 18 4.71 4.63 -8.37
CA LEU A 18 5.47 3.43 -8.03
C LEU A 18 5.93 2.68 -9.29
N ALA A 19 5.02 2.52 -10.26
CA ALA A 19 5.35 1.84 -11.51
C ALA A 19 6.45 2.59 -12.29
N ALA A 20 6.44 3.92 -12.25
CA ALA A 20 7.41 4.74 -12.99
C ALA A 20 8.77 4.81 -12.31
N ILE A 21 8.81 4.93 -10.98
CA ILE A 21 10.04 5.15 -10.21
C ILE A 21 10.59 3.84 -9.67
N GLY A 22 9.70 2.91 -9.30
CA GLY A 22 10.10 1.62 -8.77
C GLY A 22 10.65 1.69 -7.35
N PRO A 23 11.60 0.79 -7.00
CA PRO A 23 12.12 0.70 -5.64
C PRO A 23 12.79 1.97 -5.13
N ALA A 24 13.15 2.89 -6.02
CA ALA A 24 13.76 4.16 -5.65
C ALA A 24 12.75 5.18 -5.12
N LEU A 25 11.45 4.89 -5.15
CA LEU A 25 10.43 5.79 -4.61
C LEU A 25 10.72 6.03 -3.12
N PRO A 26 10.99 7.30 -2.72
CA PRO A 26 11.49 7.55 -1.37
C PRO A 26 10.36 7.66 -0.33
N TYR A 27 10.73 7.55 0.94
CA TYR A 27 9.86 7.93 2.03
C TYR A 27 9.57 9.45 1.90
N PRO A 28 8.34 9.95 2.17
CA PRO A 28 7.20 9.25 2.77
C PRO A 28 6.22 8.62 1.78
N HIS A 29 6.59 8.48 0.51
CA HIS A 29 5.72 7.91 -0.51
C HIS A 29 5.51 6.41 -0.33
N GLN A 30 6.44 5.73 0.30
CA GLN A 30 6.31 4.32 0.63
C GLN A 30 7.19 3.99 1.85
N SER A 31 6.85 2.90 2.55
CA SER A 31 7.67 2.41 3.66
C SER A 31 7.43 0.92 3.88
N ALA A 32 8.33 0.27 4.63
CA ALA A 32 8.17 -1.13 4.98
C ALA A 32 7.08 -1.30 6.04
N VAL A 33 6.35 -2.42 5.95
CA VAL A 33 5.39 -2.83 6.98
C VAL A 33 6.14 -3.70 7.99
N LYS A 34 6.19 -3.29 9.26
CA LYS A 34 7.03 -3.92 10.26
C LYS A 34 6.79 -5.43 10.41
N ALA A 35 5.54 -5.86 10.46
CA ALA A 35 5.19 -7.26 10.63
C ALA A 35 4.89 -7.95 9.30
N GLY A 36 5.24 -7.32 8.18
CA GLY A 36 4.78 -7.73 6.86
C GLY A 36 5.66 -8.70 6.10
N GLN A 37 6.85 -9.03 6.61
CA GLN A 37 7.76 -9.98 5.95
C GLN A 37 8.04 -9.61 4.48
N GLY A 38 8.50 -8.37 4.27
CA GLY A 38 8.79 -7.87 2.93
C GLY A 38 7.65 -7.07 2.31
N LEU A 39 6.48 -7.10 2.92
CA LEU A 39 5.35 -6.28 2.47
C LEU A 39 5.66 -4.80 2.68
N ARG A 40 5.24 -3.98 1.74
CA ARG A 40 5.44 -2.53 1.81
C ARG A 40 4.11 -1.82 1.70
N GLU A 41 4.04 -0.61 2.24
CA GLU A 41 2.86 0.23 2.10
C GLU A 41 3.17 1.43 1.21
N LEU A 42 2.30 1.65 0.23
CA LEU A 42 2.31 2.81 -0.63
C LEU A 42 1.43 3.88 -0.01
N ARG A 43 1.94 5.10 0.07
CA ARG A 43 1.30 6.19 0.81
C ARG A 43 0.86 7.30 -0.14
N PRO A 44 -0.41 7.33 -0.56
CA PRO A 44 -0.89 8.39 -1.45
C PRO A 44 -0.72 9.77 -0.81
N ARG A 45 -0.49 10.76 -1.64
CA ARG A 45 -0.27 12.16 -1.23
C ARG A 45 0.88 12.31 -0.22
N GLY A 46 1.92 11.48 -0.36
CA GLY A 46 3.07 11.54 0.55
C GLY A 46 2.73 11.21 1.99
N GLY A 47 1.72 10.39 2.22
CA GLY A 47 1.29 9.98 3.55
C GLY A 47 0.14 10.80 4.12
N ARG A 48 -0.35 11.79 3.42
CA ARG A 48 -1.48 12.61 3.90
C ARG A 48 -2.83 11.94 3.69
N SER A 49 -2.90 10.95 2.80
CA SER A 49 -4.11 10.13 2.66
C SER A 49 -4.25 9.21 3.87
N ARG A 50 -5.51 8.90 4.21
CA ARG A 50 -5.83 7.91 5.24
C ARG A 50 -5.67 6.47 4.76
N TRP A 51 -5.39 6.28 3.48
CA TRP A 51 -5.39 4.96 2.86
C TRP A 51 -3.98 4.56 2.47
N ARG A 52 -3.76 3.26 2.43
CA ARG A 52 -2.48 2.66 2.05
C ARG A 52 -2.73 1.53 1.06
N ALA A 53 -1.85 1.38 0.08
CA ALA A 53 -1.84 0.20 -0.77
C ALA A 53 -0.72 -0.72 -0.30
N LEU A 54 -1.07 -1.95 0.08
CA LEU A 54 -0.10 -2.93 0.54
C LEU A 54 0.37 -3.72 -0.67
N TYR A 55 1.67 -3.72 -0.92
CA TYR A 55 2.23 -4.30 -2.13
C TYR A 55 3.53 -5.05 -1.84
N ASP A 56 3.88 -5.92 -2.77
CA ASP A 56 5.14 -6.63 -2.79
C ASP A 56 5.71 -6.56 -4.19
N ARG A 57 7.02 -6.69 -4.29
CA ARG A 57 7.72 -6.77 -5.57
C ARG A 57 7.95 -8.22 -5.95
N ARG A 58 7.52 -8.61 -7.14
CA ARG A 58 7.72 -9.95 -7.69
C ARG A 58 8.51 -9.81 -8.99
N GLY A 59 9.83 -10.01 -8.93
CA GLY A 59 10.71 -9.74 -10.07
C GLY A 59 10.68 -8.25 -10.41
N ASN A 60 10.23 -7.92 -11.61
CA ASN A 60 10.08 -6.53 -12.07
C ASN A 60 8.64 -6.03 -11.95
N THR A 61 7.77 -6.78 -11.28
CA THR A 61 6.34 -6.45 -11.15
C THR A 61 6.03 -6.08 -9.71
N PHE A 62 5.21 -5.05 -9.53
CA PHE A 62 4.65 -4.71 -8.23
C PHE A 62 3.23 -5.23 -8.14
N VAL A 63 2.93 -5.99 -7.09
CA VAL A 63 1.62 -6.59 -6.88
C VAL A 63 0.96 -5.90 -5.70
N VAL A 64 -0.11 -5.15 -5.98
CA VAL A 64 -0.92 -4.53 -4.92
C VAL A 64 -1.90 -5.59 -4.43
N ALA A 65 -1.74 -6.02 -3.19
CA ALA A 65 -2.48 -7.16 -2.67
C ALA A 65 -3.67 -6.76 -1.79
N ALA A 66 -3.67 -5.55 -1.24
CA ALA A 66 -4.78 -5.06 -0.43
C ALA A 66 -4.71 -3.54 -0.29
N VAL A 67 -5.87 -2.94 0.00
CA VAL A 67 -5.97 -1.54 0.39
C VAL A 67 -6.38 -1.50 1.85
N ALA A 68 -5.70 -0.67 2.63
CA ALA A 68 -5.87 -0.60 4.07
C ALA A 68 -6.09 0.84 4.54
N PRO A 69 -6.82 1.05 5.64
CA PRO A 69 -6.72 2.31 6.35
C PRO A 69 -5.32 2.41 6.98
N GLU A 70 -4.82 3.64 7.17
CA GLU A 70 -3.54 3.79 7.85
C GLU A 70 -3.63 3.30 9.31
N ALA A 71 -2.51 2.77 9.82
CA ALA A 71 -2.50 2.12 11.14
C ALA A 71 -2.88 3.07 12.27
N GLN A 72 -2.52 4.35 12.17
CA GLN A 72 -2.86 5.34 13.19
C GLN A 72 -4.34 5.67 13.27
N VAL A 73 -5.06 5.50 12.15
CA VAL A 73 -6.50 5.75 12.10
C VAL A 73 -7.29 4.51 12.51
N ASP A 74 -6.88 3.34 12.05
CA ASP A 74 -7.57 2.08 12.32
C ASP A 74 -6.56 0.93 12.33
N ARG A 75 -5.98 0.69 13.49
CA ARG A 75 -4.97 -0.36 13.66
C ARG A 75 -5.49 -1.75 13.32
N ARG A 76 -6.72 -2.06 13.76
CA ARG A 76 -7.31 -3.38 13.49
C ARG A 76 -7.57 -3.57 12.00
N GLY A 77 -8.06 -2.54 11.33
CA GLY A 77 -8.29 -2.58 9.90
C GLY A 77 -6.99 -2.73 9.13
N PHE A 78 -5.95 -2.04 9.55
CA PHE A 78 -4.62 -2.17 8.95
C PHE A 78 -4.07 -3.59 9.11
N ASP A 79 -4.10 -4.12 10.32
CA ASP A 79 -3.59 -5.47 10.60
C ASP A 79 -4.36 -6.54 9.83
N ARG A 80 -5.68 -6.37 9.72
CA ARG A 80 -6.53 -7.28 8.94
C ARG A 80 -6.15 -7.26 7.47
N ALA A 81 -5.89 -6.07 6.92
CA ALA A 81 -5.46 -5.93 5.53
C ALA A 81 -4.08 -6.53 5.30
N VAL A 82 -3.17 -6.41 6.26
CA VAL A 82 -1.84 -7.05 6.18
C VAL A 82 -2.00 -8.57 6.08
N ARG A 83 -2.85 -9.16 6.91
CA ARG A 83 -3.10 -10.61 6.83
C ARG A 83 -3.71 -11.01 5.49
N THR A 84 -4.64 -10.22 4.99
CA THR A 84 -5.26 -10.46 3.68
C THR A 84 -4.23 -10.38 2.57
N ALA A 85 -3.38 -9.35 2.59
CA ALA A 85 -2.35 -9.16 1.57
C ALA A 85 -1.39 -10.35 1.56
N ARG A 86 -0.92 -10.77 2.72
CA ARG A 86 0.01 -11.89 2.81
C ARG A 86 -0.60 -13.18 2.28
N ARG A 87 -1.86 -13.44 2.62
CA ARG A 87 -2.56 -14.63 2.12
C ARG A 87 -2.69 -14.60 0.60
N ARG A 88 -3.03 -13.44 0.03
CA ARG A 88 -3.16 -13.29 -1.42
C ARG A 88 -1.84 -13.48 -2.14
N LEU A 89 -0.75 -13.00 -1.53
CA LEU A 89 0.58 -13.11 -2.13
C LEU A 89 1.15 -14.53 -2.06
N GLU A 90 0.61 -15.38 -1.19
CA GLU A 90 0.99 -16.78 -1.08
C GLU A 90 0.28 -17.67 -2.09
N GLU A 91 -0.77 -17.19 -2.72
CA GLU A 91 -1.56 -17.96 -3.69
C GLU A 91 -0.86 -18.15 -5.03
#